data_de0912981f42dfc36a668f86def2fece
#
_entry.id   de0912981f42dfc36a668f86def2fece
#
_cell.length_a   1.000
_cell.length_b   1.000
_cell.length_c   1.000
_cell.angle_alpha   90.00
_cell.angle_beta   90.00
_cell.angle_gamma   90.00
#
_symmetry.space_group_name_H-M   'P 1'
#
loop_
_entity.id
_entity.type
_entity.pdbx_description
1 polymer ?
#
loop_
_entity_poly.entity_id
_entity_poly.type
_entity_poly.pdbx_seq_one_letter_code
_entity_poly.pdbx_strand_id
1 'polypeptide(L)'
;MQKKSLLSKIKTNRISKFLRNSFSINPIFIDTSKINHNSIVSDSFAWRTDCNFSTIFKFSDIVKIFLGIDNTEAELIFYDLKNKKIKSIDLNKLEISNSIIIDKKLLDGYEGYGHFYVFFKNQNLMEKEKTILSNRCYLGFKKENVSESYVHGNTYAYSKSFDYKKDYFNFVNTSIRKNQKYIIQNEFSDFDYTELLFSNPTNKKINFDIDKKKYNLGKYESLIVEIKNIDVIEILSNCYYLRPIVFNYKDKYFDVYHG
;
A
#
# COMPACT_ATOMS: atom_id res chain seq x y z
N MET A 1 -32.17 12.04 6.29
CA MET A 1 -31.29 12.45 5.15
C MET A 1 -30.94 13.93 5.26
N GLN A 2 -29.75 14.27 5.70
CA GLN A 2 -29.31 15.68 5.71
C GLN A 2 -29.10 16.14 4.27
N LYS A 3 -29.80 17.19 3.84
CA LYS A 3 -29.59 17.87 2.54
C LYS A 3 -28.17 18.44 2.54
N LYS A 4 -27.25 17.84 1.76
CA LYS A 4 -25.93 18.44 1.52
C LYS A 4 -26.13 19.85 1.00
N SER A 5 -25.50 20.84 1.65
CA SER A 5 -25.57 22.24 1.22
C SER A 5 -25.06 22.40 -0.22
N LEU A 6 -25.55 23.38 -0.95
CA LEU A 6 -25.14 23.69 -2.33
C LEU A 6 -23.60 23.85 -2.41
N LEU A 7 -23.00 24.51 -1.40
CA LEU A 7 -21.55 24.67 -1.27
C LEU A 7 -20.81 23.33 -1.15
N SER A 8 -21.37 22.34 -0.45
CA SER A 8 -20.75 21.01 -0.33
C SER A 8 -20.81 20.26 -1.67
N LYS A 9 -21.88 20.43 -2.46
CA LYS A 9 -21.99 19.85 -3.80
C LYS A 9 -21.00 20.48 -4.77
N ILE A 10 -20.78 21.79 -4.73
CA ILE A 10 -19.78 22.48 -5.54
C ILE A 10 -18.36 22.03 -5.18
N LYS A 11 -18.05 21.96 -3.88
CA LYS A 11 -16.73 21.50 -3.40
C LYS A 11 -16.39 20.06 -3.76
N THR A 12 -17.38 19.22 -3.98
CA THR A 12 -17.19 17.77 -4.23
C THR A 12 -17.42 17.38 -5.69
N ASN A 13 -17.73 18.34 -6.58
CA ASN A 13 -17.90 18.01 -7.99
C ASN A 13 -16.54 17.64 -8.64
N ARG A 14 -16.58 16.89 -9.75
CA ARG A 14 -15.40 16.34 -10.43
C ARG A 14 -14.40 17.42 -10.89
N ILE A 15 -14.90 18.55 -11.38
CA ILE A 15 -14.08 19.67 -11.88
C ILE A 15 -13.39 20.36 -10.71
N SER A 16 -14.13 20.65 -9.63
CA SER A 16 -13.55 21.27 -8.44
C SER A 16 -12.48 20.39 -7.80
N LYS A 17 -12.71 19.08 -7.69
CA LYS A 17 -11.70 18.12 -7.20
C LYS A 17 -10.45 18.12 -8.08
N PHE A 18 -10.63 18.10 -9.41
CA PHE A 18 -9.52 18.15 -10.36
C PHE A 18 -8.69 19.42 -10.20
N LEU A 19 -9.32 20.59 -10.19
CA LEU A 19 -8.63 21.87 -10.03
C LEU A 19 -7.90 21.97 -8.69
N ARG A 20 -8.54 21.59 -7.60
CA ARG A 20 -7.93 21.60 -6.26
C ARG A 20 -6.70 20.71 -6.19
N ASN A 21 -6.77 19.50 -6.72
CA ASN A 21 -5.65 18.58 -6.72
C ASN A 21 -4.54 19.03 -7.67
N SER A 22 -4.90 19.59 -8.85
CA SER A 22 -3.93 20.08 -9.82
C SER A 22 -3.10 21.25 -9.29
N PHE A 23 -3.74 22.17 -8.58
CA PHE A 23 -3.10 23.37 -8.03
C PHE A 23 -2.72 23.22 -6.55
N SER A 24 -2.98 22.06 -5.93
CA SER A 24 -2.75 21.81 -4.50
C SER A 24 -3.42 22.81 -3.55
N ILE A 25 -4.58 23.32 -3.94
CA ILE A 25 -5.41 24.19 -3.10
C ILE A 25 -6.38 23.31 -2.31
N ASN A 26 -6.09 23.08 -1.02
CA ASN A 26 -6.85 22.14 -0.17
C ASN A 26 -7.14 20.81 -0.89
N PRO A 27 -6.10 20.09 -1.30
CA PRO A 27 -6.27 18.89 -2.13
C PRO A 27 -6.98 17.77 -1.38
N ILE A 28 -7.64 16.89 -2.12
CA ILE A 28 -8.20 15.66 -1.59
C ILE A 28 -7.18 14.55 -1.83
N PHE A 29 -6.49 14.13 -0.78
CA PHE A 29 -5.45 13.10 -0.88
C PHE A 29 -6.03 11.72 -1.21
N ILE A 30 -7.10 11.33 -0.52
CA ILE A 30 -7.82 10.08 -0.71
C ILE A 30 -9.28 10.39 -1.06
N ASP A 31 -9.75 9.92 -2.21
CA ASP A 31 -11.14 10.10 -2.65
C ASP A 31 -11.98 8.86 -2.38
N THR A 32 -12.55 8.79 -1.19
CA THR A 32 -13.44 7.71 -0.77
C THR A 32 -14.84 7.78 -1.41
N SER A 33 -15.16 8.85 -2.13
CA SER A 33 -16.49 8.99 -2.77
C SER A 33 -16.76 7.98 -3.89
N LYS A 34 -15.72 7.28 -4.33
CA LYS A 34 -15.80 6.21 -5.35
C LYS A 34 -16.16 4.85 -4.74
N ILE A 35 -16.06 4.71 -3.42
CA ILE A 35 -16.41 3.47 -2.72
C ILE A 35 -17.94 3.39 -2.69
N ASN A 36 -18.48 2.33 -3.24
CA ASN A 36 -19.89 2.01 -3.16
C ASN A 36 -20.12 0.82 -2.20
N HIS A 37 -21.36 0.47 -1.97
CA HIS A 37 -21.75 -0.60 -1.03
C HIS A 37 -21.19 -1.98 -1.40
N ASN A 38 -20.83 -2.19 -2.67
CA ASN A 38 -20.39 -3.46 -3.21
C ASN A 38 -18.87 -3.49 -3.41
N SER A 39 -18.12 -2.76 -2.60
CA SER A 39 -16.66 -2.69 -2.72
C SER A 39 -15.98 -3.25 -1.47
N ILE A 40 -14.94 -4.02 -1.69
CA ILE A 40 -13.99 -4.46 -0.66
C ILE A 40 -12.76 -3.56 -0.75
N VAL A 41 -12.25 -3.12 0.38
CA VAL A 41 -11.08 -2.25 0.44
C VAL A 41 -9.90 -3.00 1.03
N SER A 42 -8.75 -2.91 0.39
CA SER A 42 -7.47 -3.40 0.89
C SER A 42 -6.41 -2.32 0.81
N ASP A 43 -5.52 -2.28 1.77
CA ASP A 43 -4.27 -1.56 1.62
C ASP A 43 -3.36 -2.29 0.63
N SER A 44 -2.41 -1.58 0.05
CA SER A 44 -1.33 -2.18 -0.73
C SER A 44 -0.19 -2.54 0.22
N PHE A 45 0.17 -3.82 0.26
CA PHE A 45 1.23 -4.35 1.10
C PHE A 45 2.43 -4.71 0.25
N ALA A 46 3.64 -4.37 0.69
CA ALA A 46 4.86 -4.78 0.01
C ALA A 46 5.24 -6.22 0.35
N TRP A 47 5.92 -6.90 -0.57
CA TRP A 47 6.56 -8.18 -0.33
C TRP A 47 7.95 -8.22 -0.97
N ARG A 48 8.85 -9.01 -0.38
CA ARG A 48 10.21 -9.28 -0.89
C ARG A 48 10.57 -10.75 -0.67
N THR A 49 11.16 -11.36 -1.69
CA THR A 49 11.80 -12.68 -1.65
C THR A 49 13.18 -12.66 -2.29
N ASP A 50 13.64 -11.50 -2.77
CA ASP A 50 14.98 -11.25 -3.31
C ASP A 50 16.03 -11.21 -2.18
N CYS A 51 17.29 -11.39 -2.51
CA CYS A 51 18.41 -11.27 -1.57
C CYS A 51 18.22 -12.07 -0.26
N ASN A 52 17.64 -13.27 -0.35
CA ASN A 52 17.30 -14.14 0.79
C ASN A 52 16.29 -13.55 1.79
N PHE A 53 15.48 -12.59 1.36
CA PHE A 53 14.34 -12.14 2.15
C PHE A 53 13.18 -13.13 2.10
N SER A 54 12.41 -13.13 3.17
CA SER A 54 11.01 -13.54 3.21
C SER A 54 10.20 -12.44 3.87
N THR A 55 8.92 -12.32 3.49
CA THR A 55 8.00 -11.36 4.09
C THR A 55 7.02 -12.12 4.96
N ILE A 56 6.75 -11.61 6.16
CA ILE A 56 5.79 -12.16 7.11
C ILE A 56 4.59 -11.23 7.16
N PHE A 57 3.45 -11.71 6.76
CA PHE A 57 2.21 -10.95 6.80
C PHE A 57 1.37 -11.38 7.99
N LYS A 58 1.17 -10.46 8.96
CA LYS A 58 0.32 -10.69 10.13
C LYS A 58 -0.93 -9.82 10.04
N PHE A 59 -2.09 -10.43 10.14
CA PHE A 59 -3.36 -9.72 10.05
C PHE A 59 -4.44 -10.38 10.92
N SER A 60 -5.44 -9.60 11.28
CA SER A 60 -6.59 -10.07 12.04
C SER A 60 -7.81 -10.23 11.14
N ASP A 61 -8.68 -11.16 11.48
CA ASP A 61 -10.03 -11.22 10.89
C ASP A 61 -10.89 -10.06 11.41
N ILE A 62 -10.74 -8.92 10.77
CA ILE A 62 -11.48 -7.71 11.14
C ILE A 62 -12.97 -7.82 10.89
N VAL A 63 -13.39 -8.70 9.96
CA VAL A 63 -14.81 -8.96 9.68
C VAL A 63 -15.45 -9.67 10.87
N LYS A 64 -14.79 -10.69 11.40
CA LYS A 64 -15.23 -11.36 12.63
C LYS A 64 -15.18 -10.42 13.83
N ILE A 65 -14.10 -9.66 14.02
CA ILE A 65 -13.89 -8.80 15.18
C ILE A 65 -14.93 -7.67 15.24
N PHE A 66 -15.17 -6.98 14.13
CA PHE A 66 -16.04 -5.80 14.11
C PHE A 66 -17.49 -6.08 13.72
N LEU A 67 -17.75 -7.14 12.98
CA LEU A 67 -19.07 -7.43 12.45
C LEU A 67 -19.69 -8.72 13.03
N GLY A 68 -18.90 -9.51 13.79
CA GLY A 68 -19.35 -10.78 14.38
C GLY A 68 -19.70 -11.85 13.33
N ILE A 69 -19.08 -11.77 12.13
CA ILE A 69 -19.32 -12.73 11.05
C ILE A 69 -18.30 -13.84 11.16
N ASP A 70 -18.76 -15.08 11.32
CA ASP A 70 -17.93 -16.27 11.37
C ASP A 70 -17.62 -16.83 9.96
N ASN A 71 -16.64 -17.74 9.89
CA ASN A 71 -16.19 -18.41 8.67
C ASN A 71 -15.81 -17.43 7.55
N THR A 72 -15.09 -16.39 7.92
CA THR A 72 -14.55 -15.42 6.97
C THR A 72 -13.46 -16.07 6.13
N GLU A 73 -13.46 -15.76 4.85
CA GLU A 73 -12.44 -16.13 3.89
C GLU A 73 -11.73 -14.89 3.38
N ALA A 74 -10.51 -15.03 2.90
CA ALA A 74 -9.80 -13.95 2.24
C ALA A 74 -9.04 -14.45 1.01
N GLU A 75 -8.81 -13.55 0.06
CA GLU A 75 -7.95 -13.78 -1.08
C GLU A 75 -6.76 -12.83 -1.01
N LEU A 76 -5.54 -13.36 -1.12
CA LEU A 76 -4.34 -12.59 -1.32
C LEU A 76 -3.99 -12.60 -2.80
N ILE A 77 -3.71 -11.43 -3.38
CA ILE A 77 -3.36 -11.32 -4.80
C ILE A 77 -2.00 -10.63 -4.90
N PHE A 78 -1.00 -11.36 -5.41
CA PHE A 78 0.38 -10.93 -5.52
C PHE A 78 0.70 -10.42 -6.92
N TYR A 79 1.42 -9.30 -6.96
CA TYR A 79 1.91 -8.65 -8.17
C TYR A 79 3.40 -8.40 -8.05
N ASP A 80 4.12 -8.51 -9.18
CA ASP A 80 5.53 -8.17 -9.28
C ASP A 80 5.76 -6.65 -9.35
N LEU A 81 7.02 -6.26 -9.47
CA LEU A 81 7.43 -4.85 -9.57
C LEU A 81 6.83 -4.13 -10.79
N LYS A 82 6.40 -4.85 -11.84
CA LYS A 82 5.74 -4.32 -13.05
C LYS A 82 4.22 -4.43 -13.02
N ASN A 83 3.65 -4.73 -11.86
CA ASN A 83 2.22 -4.97 -11.69
C ASN A 83 1.68 -6.15 -12.50
N LYS A 84 2.50 -7.13 -12.82
CA LYS A 84 2.05 -8.39 -13.39
C LYS A 84 1.61 -9.31 -12.25
N LYS A 85 0.41 -9.87 -12.35
CA LYS A 85 -0.09 -10.84 -11.36
C LYS A 85 0.79 -12.07 -11.36
N ILE A 86 1.31 -12.45 -10.19
CA ILE A 86 2.14 -13.63 -9.98
C ILE A 86 1.25 -14.78 -9.50
N LYS A 87 0.47 -14.54 -8.44
CA LYS A 87 -0.29 -15.58 -7.76
C LYS A 87 -1.53 -15.02 -7.07
N SER A 88 -2.53 -15.87 -6.89
CA SER A 88 -3.65 -15.68 -5.98
C SER A 88 -3.70 -16.83 -5.00
N ILE A 89 -3.96 -16.53 -3.73
CA ILE A 89 -4.06 -17.52 -2.66
C ILE A 89 -5.36 -17.30 -1.92
N ASP A 90 -6.19 -18.33 -1.88
CA ASP A 90 -7.42 -18.34 -1.10
C ASP A 90 -7.13 -18.84 0.32
N LEU A 91 -7.55 -18.07 1.31
CA LEU A 91 -7.50 -18.40 2.72
C LEU A 91 -8.91 -18.73 3.20
N ASN A 92 -9.11 -19.97 3.53
CA ASN A 92 -10.38 -20.46 4.03
C ASN A 92 -10.34 -20.53 5.56
N LYS A 93 -11.43 -20.13 6.23
CA LYS A 93 -11.60 -20.19 7.70
C LYS A 93 -10.49 -19.41 8.44
N LEU A 94 -10.55 -18.10 8.35
CA LEU A 94 -9.63 -17.23 9.06
C LEU A 94 -9.78 -17.40 10.58
N GLU A 95 -8.63 -17.44 11.25
CA GLU A 95 -8.54 -17.28 12.70
C GLU A 95 -8.63 -15.77 13.05
N ILE A 96 -8.83 -15.46 14.34
CA ILE A 96 -8.80 -14.07 14.82
C ILE A 96 -7.45 -13.40 14.51
N SER A 97 -6.35 -14.15 14.61
CA SER A 97 -5.00 -13.71 14.28
C SER A 97 -4.37 -14.68 13.29
N ASN A 98 -3.91 -14.16 12.17
CA ASN A 98 -3.34 -14.94 11.07
C ASN A 98 -1.92 -14.50 10.79
N SER A 99 -1.06 -15.45 10.38
CA SER A 99 0.32 -15.20 9.98
C SER A 99 0.66 -16.02 8.75
N ILE A 100 1.21 -15.39 7.73
CA ILE A 100 1.60 -16.03 6.47
C ILE A 100 3.04 -15.65 6.16
N ILE A 101 3.86 -16.64 5.84
CA ILE A 101 5.23 -16.44 5.36
C ILE A 101 5.19 -16.43 3.84
N ILE A 102 5.54 -15.28 3.27
CA ILE A 102 5.65 -15.06 1.83
C ILE A 102 7.12 -15.26 1.47
N ASP A 103 7.42 -16.41 0.93
CA ASP A 103 8.73 -16.86 0.49
C ASP A 103 8.69 -17.32 -0.96
N LYS A 104 9.84 -17.73 -1.51
CA LYS A 104 9.94 -18.27 -2.86
C LYS A 104 9.04 -19.50 -3.05
N LYS A 105 8.90 -20.36 -2.03
CA LYS A 105 8.05 -21.56 -2.10
C LYS A 105 6.58 -21.19 -2.23
N LEU A 106 6.11 -20.23 -1.43
CA LEU A 106 4.73 -19.75 -1.52
C LEU A 106 4.43 -19.15 -2.89
N LEU A 107 5.39 -18.47 -3.52
CA LEU A 107 5.26 -17.80 -4.81
C LEU A 107 5.73 -18.65 -6.00
N ASP A 108 5.67 -19.99 -5.89
CA ASP A 108 5.98 -20.95 -6.96
C ASP A 108 7.41 -20.76 -7.56
N GLY A 109 8.37 -20.42 -6.70
CA GLY A 109 9.78 -20.19 -7.08
C GLY A 109 10.09 -18.76 -7.49
N TYR A 110 9.11 -17.84 -7.48
CA TYR A 110 9.35 -16.46 -7.87
C TYR A 110 10.25 -15.74 -6.84
N GLU A 111 11.33 -15.13 -7.35
CA GLU A 111 12.27 -14.31 -6.60
C GLU A 111 12.17 -12.86 -7.05
N GLY A 112 11.97 -11.94 -6.11
CA GLY A 112 11.83 -10.53 -6.42
C GLY A 112 11.11 -9.75 -5.32
N TYR A 113 10.47 -8.66 -5.72
CA TYR A 113 9.66 -7.83 -4.85
C TYR A 113 8.47 -7.25 -5.62
N GLY A 114 7.51 -6.74 -4.86
CA GLY A 114 6.33 -6.12 -5.43
C GLY A 114 5.32 -5.76 -4.36
N HIS A 115 4.05 -5.89 -4.70
CA HIS A 115 2.97 -5.60 -3.78
C HIS A 115 1.89 -6.70 -3.83
N PHE A 116 1.05 -6.72 -2.80
CA PHE A 116 -0.12 -7.58 -2.76
C PHE A 116 -1.28 -6.90 -2.07
N TYR A 117 -2.47 -7.46 -2.29
CA TYR A 117 -3.72 -7.03 -1.67
C TYR A 117 -4.34 -8.18 -0.92
N VAL A 118 -5.13 -7.87 0.12
CA VAL A 118 -5.97 -8.82 0.83
C VAL A 118 -7.42 -8.41 0.71
N PHE A 119 -8.25 -9.31 0.20
CA PHE A 119 -9.69 -9.08 0.05
C PHE A 119 -10.46 -10.12 0.83
N PHE A 120 -11.22 -9.68 1.81
CA PHE A 120 -12.14 -10.55 2.54
C PHE A 120 -13.29 -10.96 1.63
N LYS A 121 -13.60 -12.26 1.61
CA LYS A 121 -14.68 -12.87 0.86
C LYS A 121 -15.78 -13.26 1.84
N ASN A 122 -16.86 -12.49 1.89
CA ASN A 122 -18.05 -12.90 2.63
C ASN A 122 -19.28 -12.28 1.99
N GLN A 123 -20.23 -13.14 1.58
CA GLN A 123 -21.47 -12.69 0.96
C GLN A 123 -22.31 -11.84 1.91
N ASN A 124 -22.26 -12.11 3.21
CA ASN A 124 -23.01 -11.34 4.22
C ASN A 124 -22.48 -9.92 4.45
N LEU A 125 -21.28 -9.57 3.96
CA LEU A 125 -20.79 -8.19 3.96
C LEU A 125 -21.62 -7.27 3.07
N MET A 126 -22.29 -7.83 2.06
CA MET A 126 -23.10 -7.07 1.10
C MET A 126 -24.40 -6.54 1.74
N GLU A 127 -24.88 -7.17 2.81
CA GLU A 127 -26.15 -6.83 3.45
C GLU A 127 -26.00 -5.80 4.57
N LYS A 128 -24.78 -5.57 5.06
CA LYS A 128 -24.52 -4.59 6.12
C LYS A 128 -24.17 -3.22 5.56
N GLU A 129 -24.66 -2.19 6.23
CA GLU A 129 -24.41 -0.79 5.88
C GLU A 129 -22.91 -0.48 5.73
N LYS A 130 -22.62 0.52 4.88
CA LYS A 130 -21.32 1.12 4.52
C LYS A 130 -20.27 1.11 5.64
N THR A 131 -19.65 -0.01 5.91
CA THR A 131 -18.53 -0.05 6.83
C THR A 131 -17.26 -0.24 6.03
N ILE A 132 -16.43 0.80 5.97
CA ILE A 132 -15.08 0.70 5.41
C ILE A 132 -14.19 0.24 6.55
N LEU A 133 -13.78 -1.03 6.51
CA LEU A 133 -12.81 -1.55 7.44
C LEU A 133 -11.43 -1.45 6.80
N SER A 134 -10.56 -0.67 7.41
CA SER A 134 -9.16 -0.55 7.00
C SER A 134 -8.34 -1.59 7.76
N ASN A 135 -7.73 -2.52 7.04
CA ASN A 135 -6.80 -3.47 7.62
C ASN A 135 -5.48 -2.80 7.98
N ARG A 136 -5.21 -2.67 9.27
CA ARG A 136 -3.88 -2.32 9.78
C ARG A 136 -3.13 -3.62 10.06
N CYS A 137 -2.50 -4.16 9.02
CA CYS A 137 -1.70 -5.36 9.12
C CYS A 137 -0.24 -5.03 9.37
N TYR A 138 0.51 -6.00 9.85
CA TYR A 138 1.95 -5.89 10.05
C TYR A 138 2.67 -6.66 8.96
N LEU A 139 3.70 -6.03 8.39
CA LEU A 139 4.66 -6.67 7.52
C LEU A 139 5.96 -6.87 8.28
N GLY A 140 6.38 -8.11 8.45
CA GLY A 140 7.71 -8.47 8.91
C GLY A 140 8.59 -8.78 7.71
N PHE A 141 9.83 -8.33 7.75
CA PHE A 141 10.85 -8.73 6.80
C PHE A 141 11.91 -9.52 7.54
N LYS A 142 12.33 -10.63 6.97
CA LYS A 142 13.29 -11.54 7.56
C LYS A 142 14.33 -11.95 6.54
N LYS A 143 15.60 -11.89 6.90
CA LYS A 143 16.69 -12.57 6.20
C LYS A 143 17.10 -13.82 6.98
N GLU A 144 17.72 -14.76 6.28
CA GLU A 144 18.30 -15.94 6.92
C GLU A 144 19.28 -15.54 8.03
N ASN A 145 19.14 -16.14 9.21
CA ASN A 145 19.98 -15.90 10.39
C ASN A 145 19.98 -14.46 10.96
N VAL A 146 18.98 -13.64 10.61
CA VAL A 146 18.82 -12.28 11.14
C VAL A 146 17.44 -12.15 11.77
N SER A 147 17.33 -11.35 12.84
CA SER A 147 16.07 -11.04 13.47
C SER A 147 15.09 -10.34 12.50
N GLU A 148 13.81 -10.59 12.69
CA GLU A 148 12.76 -9.99 11.91
C GLU A 148 12.61 -8.51 12.28
N SER A 149 12.39 -7.64 11.29
CA SER A 149 11.99 -6.25 11.50
C SER A 149 10.58 -6.03 10.95
N TYR A 150 9.72 -5.33 11.70
CA TYR A 150 8.30 -5.16 11.38
C TYR A 150 7.94 -3.72 11.11
N VAL A 151 7.04 -3.55 10.12
CA VAL A 151 6.45 -2.28 9.74
C VAL A 151 4.94 -2.44 9.60
N HIS A 152 4.18 -1.37 9.79
CA HIS A 152 2.75 -1.37 9.46
C HIS A 152 2.54 -1.47 7.95
N GLY A 153 1.37 -1.97 7.53
CA GLY A 153 0.98 -1.92 6.12
C GLY A 153 0.92 -0.48 5.60
N ASN A 154 1.10 -0.32 4.31
CA ASN A 154 0.97 0.97 3.64
C ASN A 154 -0.48 1.49 3.74
N THR A 155 -0.63 2.81 3.83
CA THR A 155 -1.92 3.48 3.93
C THR A 155 -2.63 3.63 2.57
N TYR A 156 -2.20 2.92 1.54
CA TYR A 156 -2.76 2.98 0.19
C TYR A 156 -3.92 2.02 0.07
N ALA A 157 -5.13 2.57 0.04
CA ALA A 157 -6.33 1.78 -0.07
C ALA A 157 -6.63 1.42 -1.52
N TYR A 158 -7.02 0.20 -1.70
CA TYR A 158 -7.46 -0.35 -2.96
C TYR A 158 -8.83 -1.00 -2.79
N SER A 159 -9.70 -0.94 -3.79
CA SER A 159 -11.03 -1.50 -3.71
C SER A 159 -11.29 -2.44 -4.86
N LYS A 160 -11.86 -3.58 -4.55
CA LYS A 160 -12.37 -4.55 -5.51
C LYS A 160 -13.90 -4.57 -5.44
N SER A 161 -14.57 -4.51 -6.58
CA SER A 161 -16.01 -4.65 -6.62
C SER A 161 -16.42 -6.11 -6.41
N PHE A 162 -17.49 -6.36 -5.63
CA PHE A 162 -18.00 -7.71 -5.37
C PHE A 162 -18.52 -8.44 -6.62
N ASP A 163 -18.99 -7.70 -7.61
CA ASP A 163 -19.48 -8.29 -8.86
C ASP A 163 -18.36 -8.64 -9.85
N TYR A 164 -17.10 -8.44 -9.44
CA TYR A 164 -15.89 -8.72 -10.22
C TYR A 164 -15.81 -8.05 -11.60
N LYS A 165 -16.79 -7.23 -11.96
CA LYS A 165 -16.92 -6.62 -13.29
C LYS A 165 -16.15 -5.30 -13.45
N LYS A 166 -15.86 -4.62 -12.32
CA LYS A 166 -15.08 -3.36 -12.31
C LYS A 166 -13.95 -3.47 -11.29
N ASP A 167 -12.83 -3.86 -11.78
CA ASP A 167 -11.84 -4.46 -10.92
C ASP A 167 -11.19 -3.54 -9.91
N TYR A 168 -11.05 -2.21 -10.13
CA TYR A 168 -10.18 -1.49 -9.22
C TYR A 168 -10.40 0.02 -9.23
N PHE A 169 -10.60 0.61 -8.07
CA PHE A 169 -10.67 2.04 -7.90
C PHE A 169 -9.39 2.58 -7.28
N ASN A 170 -8.86 3.60 -7.88
CA ASN A 170 -7.79 4.37 -7.28
C ASN A 170 -8.38 5.40 -6.30
N PHE A 171 -7.99 5.32 -5.04
CA PHE A 171 -8.39 6.29 -4.01
C PHE A 171 -7.38 7.40 -3.83
N VAL A 172 -6.11 7.17 -4.18
CA VAL A 172 -5.03 8.14 -4.04
C VAL A 172 -5.01 9.06 -5.23
N ASN A 173 -5.00 10.36 -4.97
CA ASN A 173 -4.92 11.37 -6.01
C ASN A 173 -3.48 11.77 -6.32
N THR A 174 -3.30 12.34 -7.51
CA THR A 174 -2.03 12.92 -7.95
C THR A 174 -2.24 14.40 -8.28
N SER A 175 -1.19 15.20 -8.19
CA SER A 175 -1.14 16.57 -8.70
C SER A 175 -0.43 16.63 -10.06
N ILE A 176 -0.54 17.76 -10.74
CA ILE A 176 0.23 18.02 -11.96
C ILE A 176 1.69 18.31 -11.62
N ARG A 177 1.91 19.03 -10.53
CA ARG A 177 3.24 19.42 -10.06
C ARG A 177 3.74 18.50 -8.97
N LYS A 178 5.06 18.33 -8.85
CA LYS A 178 5.71 17.69 -7.71
C LYS A 178 5.70 18.68 -6.54
N ASN A 179 4.78 18.52 -5.61
CA ASN A 179 4.57 19.40 -4.47
C ASN A 179 4.32 18.66 -3.15
N GLN A 180 4.42 17.33 -3.19
CA GLN A 180 4.38 16.50 -2.00
C GLN A 180 5.83 16.20 -1.60
N LYS A 181 6.21 16.71 -0.43
CA LYS A 181 7.56 16.57 0.12
C LYS A 181 7.52 15.60 1.29
N TYR A 182 8.44 14.65 1.28
CA TYR A 182 8.75 13.77 2.40
C TYR A 182 10.22 13.91 2.74
N ILE A 183 10.54 13.83 4.02
CA ILE A 183 11.89 13.86 4.53
C ILE A 183 12.10 12.61 5.37
N ILE A 184 13.11 11.83 5.03
CA ILE A 184 13.57 10.68 5.78
C ILE A 184 14.88 11.07 6.46
N GLN A 185 14.95 10.87 7.76
CA GLN A 185 16.11 11.19 8.57
C GLN A 185 16.76 9.91 9.07
N ASN A 186 18.03 9.71 8.72
CA ASN A 186 18.86 8.59 9.16
C ASN A 186 19.99 9.07 10.09
N GLU A 187 19.84 10.26 10.68
CA GLU A 187 20.88 10.95 11.48
C GLU A 187 21.38 10.16 12.69
N PHE A 188 20.58 9.21 13.16
CA PHE A 188 20.88 8.49 14.41
C PHE A 188 21.67 7.20 14.21
N SER A 189 22.00 6.86 12.96
CA SER A 189 22.52 5.55 12.65
C SER A 189 23.57 5.60 11.55
N ASP A 190 24.68 4.96 11.80
CA ASP A 190 25.76 4.77 10.85
C ASP A 190 25.44 3.53 9.99
N PHE A 191 24.62 3.70 8.95
CA PHE A 191 24.23 2.63 8.03
C PHE A 191 25.20 2.53 6.85
N ASP A 192 25.46 1.32 6.38
CA ASP A 192 26.31 1.08 5.20
C ASP A 192 25.59 1.55 3.93
N TYR A 193 24.29 1.30 3.85
CA TYR A 193 23.39 1.80 2.79
C TYR A 193 21.93 1.69 3.22
N THR A 194 21.07 2.37 2.48
CA THR A 194 19.62 2.36 2.66
C THR A 194 18.93 2.01 1.35
N GLU A 195 17.93 1.13 1.39
CA GLU A 195 17.03 0.90 0.27
C GLU A 195 15.66 1.51 0.55
N LEU A 196 15.12 2.19 -0.43
CA LEU A 196 13.78 2.77 -0.40
C LEU A 196 12.88 1.98 -1.34
N LEU A 197 11.94 1.22 -0.79
CA LEU A 197 10.94 0.49 -1.57
C LEU A 197 9.70 1.35 -1.74
N PHE A 198 9.50 1.85 -2.96
CA PHE A 198 8.32 2.59 -3.38
C PHE A 198 7.30 1.68 -4.06
N SER A 199 6.02 1.96 -3.83
CA SER A 199 4.91 1.38 -4.60
C SER A 199 3.99 2.50 -5.07
N ASN A 200 3.71 2.57 -6.36
CA ASN A 200 2.76 3.53 -6.91
C ASN A 200 1.32 3.09 -6.58
N PRO A 201 0.59 3.82 -5.72
CA PRO A 201 -0.75 3.43 -5.32
C PRO A 201 -1.82 3.82 -6.36
N THR A 202 -1.41 4.31 -7.54
CA THR A 202 -2.32 4.92 -8.50
C THR A 202 -2.33 4.22 -9.85
N ASN A 203 -3.41 4.40 -10.59
CA ASN A 203 -3.53 3.94 -11.97
C ASN A 203 -2.89 4.92 -12.99
N LYS A 204 -2.02 5.81 -12.54
CA LYS A 204 -1.30 6.77 -13.37
C LYS A 204 0.19 6.61 -13.18
N LYS A 205 0.96 7.00 -14.19
CA LYS A 205 2.39 7.21 -14.02
C LYS A 205 2.62 8.36 -13.05
N ILE A 206 3.49 8.17 -12.08
CA ILE A 206 3.93 9.20 -11.13
C ILE A 206 5.39 9.57 -11.38
N ASN A 207 5.73 10.81 -11.02
CA ASN A 207 7.08 11.32 -11.10
C ASN A 207 7.50 11.82 -9.73
N PHE A 208 8.72 11.48 -9.33
CA PHE A 208 9.28 11.93 -8.07
C PHE A 208 10.79 12.14 -8.20
N ASP A 209 11.33 12.93 -7.30
CA ASP A 209 12.75 13.18 -7.17
C ASP A 209 13.21 12.69 -5.80
N ILE A 210 14.41 12.12 -5.74
CA ILE A 210 15.13 11.84 -4.52
C ILE A 210 16.42 12.65 -4.62
N ASP A 211 16.62 13.61 -3.72
CA ASP A 211 17.80 14.49 -3.72
C ASP A 211 18.14 15.04 -5.12
N LYS A 212 17.14 15.56 -5.81
CA LYS A 212 17.19 16.11 -7.19
C LYS A 212 17.37 15.07 -8.31
N LYS A 213 17.64 13.79 -8.02
CA LYS A 213 17.64 12.73 -9.02
C LYS A 213 16.22 12.32 -9.37
N LYS A 214 15.90 12.30 -10.66
CA LYS A 214 14.53 12.08 -11.18
C LYS A 214 14.22 10.60 -11.34
N TYR A 215 13.05 10.20 -10.86
CA TYR A 215 12.49 8.86 -11.00
C TYR A 215 11.06 8.91 -11.51
N ASN A 216 10.61 7.79 -12.02
CA ASN A 216 9.19 7.60 -12.36
C ASN A 216 8.77 6.16 -12.10
N LEU A 217 7.49 5.99 -11.77
CA LEU A 217 6.85 4.69 -11.63
C LEU A 217 5.62 4.63 -12.53
N GLY A 218 5.50 3.58 -13.29
CA GLY A 218 4.29 3.27 -14.03
C GLY A 218 3.11 2.98 -13.10
N LYS A 219 1.96 2.73 -13.67
CA LYS A 219 0.72 2.39 -12.99
C LYS A 219 0.91 1.17 -12.08
N TYR A 220 0.73 1.34 -10.76
CA TYR A 220 0.87 0.29 -9.73
C TYR A 220 2.23 -0.43 -9.71
N GLU A 221 3.27 0.12 -10.32
CA GLU A 221 4.61 -0.43 -10.27
C GLU A 221 5.27 -0.19 -8.90
N SER A 222 6.25 -1.04 -8.59
CA SER A 222 7.14 -0.89 -7.42
C SER A 222 8.58 -0.68 -7.86
N LEU A 223 9.38 0.00 -7.05
CA LEU A 223 10.79 0.29 -7.31
C LEU A 223 11.58 0.32 -6.01
N ILE A 224 12.73 -0.34 -5.98
CA ILE A 224 13.74 -0.16 -4.94
C ILE A 224 14.80 0.80 -5.46
N VAL A 225 15.14 1.79 -4.63
CA VAL A 225 16.24 2.74 -4.87
C VAL A 225 17.25 2.61 -3.74
N GLU A 226 18.49 2.27 -4.07
CA GLU A 226 19.61 2.24 -3.13
C GLU A 226 20.21 3.63 -2.95
N ILE A 227 20.48 4.01 -1.70
CA ILE A 227 21.08 5.28 -1.32
C ILE A 227 22.22 5.00 -0.35
N LYS A 228 23.34 5.67 -0.55
CA LYS A 228 24.55 5.58 0.30
C LYS A 228 24.94 6.95 0.84
N ASN A 229 25.41 6.96 2.08
CA ASN A 229 26.03 8.13 2.71
C ASN A 229 25.17 9.40 2.70
N ILE A 230 23.85 9.26 2.98
CA ILE A 230 22.94 10.41 3.08
C ILE A 230 22.19 10.33 4.41
N ASP A 231 22.38 11.36 5.25
CA ASP A 231 21.73 11.46 6.57
C ASP A 231 20.28 11.92 6.45
N VAL A 232 20.01 12.78 5.49
CA VAL A 232 18.67 13.32 5.22
C VAL A 232 18.30 13.12 3.76
N ILE A 233 17.24 12.36 3.51
CA ILE A 233 16.76 12.06 2.16
C ILE A 233 15.50 12.88 1.90
N GLU A 234 15.55 13.76 0.90
CA GLU A 234 14.40 14.53 0.46
C GLU A 234 13.72 13.85 -0.74
N ILE A 235 12.42 13.57 -0.61
CA ILE A 235 11.59 13.03 -1.67
C ILE A 235 10.55 14.06 -2.06
N LEU A 236 10.53 14.45 -3.34
CA LEU A 236 9.54 15.38 -3.90
C LEU A 236 8.70 14.66 -4.96
N SER A 237 7.39 14.56 -4.77
CA SER A 237 6.50 13.76 -5.61
C SER A 237 5.26 14.54 -6.09
N ASN A 238 4.69 14.10 -7.23
CA ASN A 238 3.37 14.51 -7.67
C ASN A 238 2.25 13.57 -7.16
N CYS A 239 2.58 12.54 -6.40
CA CYS A 239 1.64 11.60 -5.79
C CYS A 239 1.50 11.89 -4.31
N TYR A 240 0.26 11.95 -3.83
CA TYR A 240 -0.02 11.95 -2.41
C TYR A 240 0.25 10.55 -1.85
N TYR A 241 0.81 10.44 -0.66
CA TYR A 241 1.13 9.16 -0.01
C TYR A 241 2.17 8.26 -0.73
N LEU A 242 3.10 8.83 -1.48
CA LEU A 242 4.25 8.08 -1.97
C LEU A 242 5.31 7.95 -0.87
N ARG A 243 4.99 7.23 0.19
CA ARG A 243 5.92 6.94 1.29
C ARG A 243 6.63 5.62 1.02
N PRO A 244 7.96 5.57 1.06
CA PRO A 244 8.69 4.31 0.92
C PRO A 244 8.63 3.48 2.20
N ILE A 245 8.84 2.20 2.06
CA ILE A 245 9.37 1.37 3.14
C ILE A 245 10.89 1.50 3.07
N VAL A 246 11.49 1.86 4.18
CA VAL A 246 12.93 2.10 4.32
C VAL A 246 13.57 0.87 4.91
N PHE A 247 14.60 0.35 4.25
CA PHE A 247 15.45 -0.72 4.74
C PHE A 247 16.84 -0.16 4.97
N ASN A 248 17.26 -0.06 6.20
CA ASN A 248 18.61 0.36 6.57
C ASN A 248 19.48 -0.87 6.85
N TYR A 249 20.69 -0.88 6.32
CA TYR A 249 21.60 -2.00 6.44
C TYR A 249 22.87 -1.60 7.20
N LYS A 250 23.28 -2.47 8.14
CA LYS A 250 24.55 -2.39 8.84
C LYS A 250 25.14 -3.77 9.00
N ASP A 251 26.29 -4.03 8.37
CA ASP A 251 26.90 -5.35 8.31
C ASP A 251 25.90 -6.42 7.79
N LYS A 252 25.60 -7.41 8.61
CA LYS A 252 24.60 -8.44 8.31
C LYS A 252 23.18 -8.08 8.76
N TYR A 253 22.99 -7.03 9.57
CA TYR A 253 21.71 -6.64 10.14
C TYR A 253 20.95 -5.67 9.23
N PHE A 254 19.67 -5.59 9.43
CA PHE A 254 18.83 -4.58 8.80
C PHE A 254 17.72 -4.13 9.74
N ASP A 255 17.24 -2.93 9.52
CA ASP A 255 16.05 -2.37 10.17
C ASP A 255 15.05 -1.88 9.12
N VAL A 256 13.75 -1.92 9.44
CA VAL A 256 12.69 -1.54 8.51
C VAL A 256 11.69 -0.59 9.18
N TYR A 257 11.40 0.52 8.52
CA TYR A 257 10.37 1.46 8.96
C TYR A 257 9.70 2.18 7.79
N HIS A 258 8.64 2.94 8.06
CA HIS A 258 8.05 3.85 7.09
C HIS A 258 8.80 5.17 7.04
N GLY A 259 9.21 5.57 5.83
CA GLY A 259 9.81 6.88 5.56
C GLY A 259 8.80 8.03 5.64
#